data_1a500f55adf4d2925d8df98b5556731a
#
_entry.id   1a500f55adf4d2925d8df98b5556731a
#
_cell.length_a   1.000
_cell.length_b   1.000
_cell.length_c   1.000
_cell.angle_alpha   90.00
_cell.angle_beta   90.00
_cell.angle_gamma   90.00
#
_symmetry.space_group_name_H-M   'P 1'
#
loop_
_entity.id
_entity.type
_entity.pdbx_description
1 polymer ?
#
loop_
_entity_poly.entity_id
_entity_poly.type
_entity_poly.pdbx_seq_one_letter_code
_entity_poly.pdbx_strand_id
1 'polypeptide(L)'
;MSVAPRAGNGKVTVPDILSRKVFPGSPATKKITFLTAYDYPTARLLDEAGVDMLLVGDSLGMVTLGYDSTLPVTLDEILHHTRAVRRGTKRALLVADMPFGSFHVSINESVQNAIRLVKEAGAEAVKIEGGERRLELIS
;
A
#
# COMPACT_ATOMS: atom_id res chain seq x y z
N MET A 1 -3.24 29.38 -3.14
CA MET A 1 -3.66 29.00 -1.79
C MET A 1 -2.62 28.07 -1.22
N SER A 2 -1.84 28.52 -0.21
CA SER A 2 -0.87 27.65 0.48
C SER A 2 -1.63 26.78 1.47
N VAL A 3 -1.68 25.48 1.24
CA VAL A 3 -2.19 24.52 2.22
C VAL A 3 -1.13 24.41 3.31
N ALA A 4 -1.43 24.88 4.51
CA ALA A 4 -0.54 24.72 5.65
C ALA A 4 -0.28 23.21 5.91
N PRO A 5 0.98 22.79 6.14
CA PRO A 5 1.29 21.41 6.46
C PRO A 5 0.59 21.04 7.75
N ARG A 6 -0.18 19.96 7.73
CA ARG A 6 -0.82 19.41 8.93
C ARG A 6 0.27 19.01 9.93
N ALA A 7 0.19 19.57 11.13
CA ALA A 7 1.08 19.25 12.24
C ALA A 7 0.98 17.76 12.61
N GLY A 8 2.06 17.04 12.34
CA GLY A 8 2.24 15.62 12.64
C GLY A 8 3.47 15.13 11.88
N ASN A 9 4.67 15.57 12.31
CA ASN A 9 5.94 15.28 11.62
C ASN A 9 6.44 13.83 11.81
N GLY A 10 5.62 12.91 12.30
CA GLY A 10 6.01 11.53 12.52
C GLY A 10 5.65 10.61 11.35
N LYS A 11 6.46 9.57 11.14
CA LYS A 11 6.17 8.44 10.24
C LYS A 11 4.85 7.78 10.68
N VAL A 12 3.94 7.54 9.73
CA VAL A 12 2.71 6.78 9.98
C VAL A 12 3.04 5.29 9.98
N THR A 13 2.63 4.61 11.03
CA THR A 13 2.89 3.19 11.25
C THR A 13 1.59 2.38 11.29
N VAL A 14 1.70 1.05 11.20
CA VAL A 14 0.53 0.15 11.34
C VAL A 14 -0.19 0.37 12.68
N PRO A 15 0.49 0.47 13.86
CA PRO A 15 -0.17 0.80 15.11
C PRO A 15 -0.93 2.13 15.09
N ASP A 16 -0.41 3.16 14.41
CA ASP A 16 -1.12 4.46 14.29
C ASP A 16 -2.43 4.30 13.53
N ILE A 17 -2.44 3.50 12.45
CA ILE A 17 -3.64 3.21 11.67
C ILE A 17 -4.64 2.41 12.50
N LEU A 18 -4.18 1.37 13.20
CA LEU A 18 -5.02 0.55 14.06
C LEU A 18 -5.67 1.37 15.21
N SER A 19 -4.94 2.32 15.80
CA SER A 19 -5.44 3.18 16.86
C SER A 19 -6.62 4.08 16.41
N ARG A 20 -6.77 4.29 15.10
CA ARG A 20 -7.88 5.07 14.53
C ARG A 20 -9.10 4.23 14.19
N LYS A 21 -9.06 2.92 14.44
CA LYS A 21 -10.19 2.02 14.19
C LYS A 21 -11.35 2.41 15.12
N VAL A 22 -12.49 2.74 14.52
CA VAL A 22 -13.71 3.09 15.24
C VAL A 22 -14.53 1.84 15.52
N PHE A 23 -14.88 1.62 16.79
CA PHE A 23 -15.84 0.60 17.19
C PHE A 23 -17.22 1.25 17.41
N PRO A 24 -18.34 0.50 17.30
CA PRO A 24 -19.66 1.02 17.61
C PRO A 24 -19.68 1.68 19.00
N GLY A 25 -20.10 2.96 19.08
CA GLY A 25 -20.12 3.74 20.32
C GLY A 25 -18.83 4.51 20.63
N SER A 26 -17.77 4.37 19.86
CA SER A 26 -16.57 5.19 20.02
C SER A 26 -16.76 6.61 19.48
N PRO A 27 -16.15 7.65 20.10
CA PRO A 27 -16.15 8.99 19.53
C PRO A 27 -15.51 8.97 18.14
N ALA A 28 -16.01 9.83 17.24
CA ALA A 28 -15.49 9.92 15.87
C ALA A 28 -13.98 10.20 15.87
N THR A 29 -13.20 9.24 15.40
CA THR A 29 -11.77 9.42 15.19
C THR A 29 -11.48 10.04 13.84
N LYS A 30 -10.29 10.61 13.68
CA LYS A 30 -9.85 11.19 12.41
C LYS A 30 -9.86 10.12 11.31
N LYS A 31 -10.55 10.39 10.20
CA LYS A 31 -10.58 9.51 9.03
C LYS A 31 -9.15 9.27 8.50
N ILE A 32 -8.91 8.05 8.01
CA ILE A 32 -7.67 7.66 7.35
C ILE A 32 -7.77 8.01 5.87
N THR A 33 -6.75 8.70 5.35
CA THR A 33 -6.62 8.97 3.92
C THR A 33 -5.70 7.92 3.31
N PHE A 34 -6.18 7.22 2.29
CA PHE A 34 -5.44 6.16 1.59
C PHE A 34 -5.57 6.37 0.08
N LEU A 35 -4.47 6.69 -0.59
CA LEU A 35 -4.45 7.00 -2.02
C LEU A 35 -3.43 6.14 -2.76
N THR A 36 -3.68 5.87 -4.04
CA THR A 36 -2.75 5.15 -4.92
C THR A 36 -1.68 6.09 -5.46
N ALA A 37 -0.46 5.55 -5.61
CA ALA A 37 0.64 6.18 -6.31
C ALA A 37 1.47 5.11 -7.02
N TYR A 38 1.97 5.41 -8.23
CA TYR A 38 2.71 4.46 -9.04
C TYR A 38 4.13 4.93 -9.40
N ASP A 39 4.49 6.16 -9.03
CA ASP A 39 5.76 6.77 -9.36
C ASP A 39 6.28 7.68 -8.24
N TYR A 40 7.55 8.05 -8.36
CA TYR A 40 8.23 8.92 -7.39
C TYR A 40 7.60 10.32 -7.22
N PRO A 41 7.32 11.09 -8.31
CA PRO A 41 6.80 12.44 -8.14
C PRO A 41 5.41 12.47 -7.53
N THR A 42 4.51 11.57 -7.92
CA THR A 42 3.17 11.44 -7.34
C THR A 42 3.25 11.08 -5.85
N ALA A 43 4.08 10.08 -5.52
CA ALA A 43 4.27 9.67 -4.13
C ALA A 43 4.78 10.83 -3.25
N ARG A 44 5.75 11.58 -3.74
CA ARG A 44 6.29 12.74 -3.02
C ARG A 44 5.23 13.82 -2.77
N LEU A 45 4.44 14.17 -3.79
CA LEU A 45 3.37 15.16 -3.67
C LEU A 45 2.31 14.73 -2.64
N LEU A 46 1.88 13.47 -2.67
CA LEU A 46 0.89 12.93 -1.73
C LEU A 46 1.45 12.84 -0.30
N ASP A 47 2.70 12.46 -0.14
CA ASP A 47 3.38 12.40 1.16
C ASP A 47 3.52 13.80 1.77
N GLU A 48 3.96 14.80 0.98
CA GLU A 48 4.04 16.20 1.39
C GLU A 48 2.65 16.80 1.70
N ALA A 49 1.61 16.36 1.00
CA ALA A 49 0.23 16.76 1.28
C ALA A 49 -0.34 16.14 2.57
N GLY A 50 0.37 15.20 3.18
CA GLY A 50 0.01 14.62 4.48
C GLY A 50 -0.99 13.45 4.39
N VAL A 51 -1.03 12.73 3.27
CA VAL A 51 -1.80 11.49 3.13
C VAL A 51 -1.28 10.45 4.13
N ASP A 52 -2.18 9.71 4.79
CA ASP A 52 -1.79 8.77 5.83
C ASP A 52 -1.16 7.48 5.27
N MET A 53 -1.69 6.99 4.14
CA MET A 53 -1.24 5.73 3.51
C MET A 53 -1.14 5.90 2.00
N LEU A 54 -0.15 5.26 1.38
CA LEU A 54 0.00 5.13 -0.06
C LEU A 54 -0.10 3.67 -0.48
N LEU A 55 -0.80 3.40 -1.57
CA LEU A 55 -0.95 2.08 -2.16
C LEU A 55 -0.25 2.02 -3.52
N VAL A 56 0.58 1.02 -3.70
CA VAL A 56 0.97 0.56 -5.05
C VAL A 56 0.07 -0.62 -5.38
N GLY A 57 -1.03 -0.34 -6.10
CA GLY A 57 -2.05 -1.32 -6.44
C GLY A 57 -1.78 -1.98 -7.80
N ASP A 58 -2.32 -3.19 -8.02
CA ASP A 58 -2.28 -3.88 -9.31
C ASP A 58 -3.05 -3.14 -10.40
N SER A 59 -3.92 -2.20 -10.02
CA SER A 59 -4.54 -1.22 -10.94
C SER A 59 -3.52 -0.43 -11.79
N LEU A 60 -2.23 -0.42 -11.38
CA LEU A 60 -1.14 0.11 -12.21
C LEU A 60 -1.12 -0.48 -13.63
N GLY A 61 -1.54 -1.75 -13.77
CA GLY A 61 -1.63 -2.41 -15.07
C GLY A 61 -2.51 -1.63 -16.03
N MET A 62 -3.69 -1.23 -15.59
CA MET A 62 -4.64 -0.48 -16.42
C MET A 62 -4.29 1.00 -16.51
N VAL A 63 -3.93 1.61 -15.39
CA VAL A 63 -3.75 3.07 -15.29
C VAL A 63 -2.41 3.54 -15.86
N THR A 64 -1.36 2.73 -15.70
CA THR A 64 0.02 3.12 -16.04
C THR A 64 0.59 2.33 -17.20
N LEU A 65 0.32 1.01 -17.26
CA LEU A 65 0.91 0.12 -18.27
C LEU A 65 0.01 -0.08 -19.49
N GLY A 66 -1.28 0.33 -19.41
CA GLY A 66 -2.24 0.24 -20.52
C GLY A 66 -2.76 -1.17 -20.79
N TYR A 67 -2.75 -2.05 -19.78
CA TYR A 67 -3.37 -3.38 -19.88
C TYR A 67 -4.90 -3.25 -19.82
N ASP A 68 -5.61 -4.17 -20.48
CA ASP A 68 -7.08 -4.23 -20.45
C ASP A 68 -7.66 -4.69 -19.09
N SER A 69 -6.81 -5.29 -18.24
CA SER A 69 -7.20 -5.74 -16.89
C SER A 69 -5.98 -5.77 -15.96
N THR A 70 -6.20 -6.06 -14.67
CA THR A 70 -5.12 -6.24 -13.69
C THR A 70 -4.48 -7.64 -13.75
N LEU A 71 -5.10 -8.61 -14.42
CA LEU A 71 -4.63 -10.01 -14.45
C LEU A 71 -3.20 -10.20 -14.94
N PRO A 72 -2.70 -9.47 -15.98
CA PRO A 72 -1.33 -9.64 -16.45
C PRO A 72 -0.26 -9.08 -15.52
N VAL A 73 -0.65 -8.26 -14.52
CA VAL A 73 0.32 -7.58 -13.64
C VAL A 73 1.15 -8.59 -12.88
N THR A 74 2.46 -8.50 -13.04
CA THR A 74 3.43 -9.37 -12.36
C THR A 74 3.86 -8.81 -11.00
N LEU A 75 4.37 -9.69 -10.13
CA LEU A 75 4.97 -9.26 -8.87
C LEU A 75 6.17 -8.32 -9.11
N ASP A 76 6.94 -8.54 -10.17
CA ASP A 76 8.12 -7.73 -10.49
C ASP A 76 7.74 -6.30 -10.92
N GLU A 77 6.60 -6.12 -11.59
CA GLU A 77 6.05 -4.80 -11.89
C GLU A 77 5.63 -4.08 -10.60
N ILE A 78 4.93 -4.76 -9.69
CA ILE A 78 4.60 -4.19 -8.37
C ILE A 78 5.89 -3.81 -7.61
N LEU A 79 6.89 -4.67 -7.58
CA LEU A 79 8.20 -4.39 -6.96
C LEU A 79 8.86 -3.15 -7.57
N HIS A 80 8.86 -3.03 -8.90
CA HIS A 80 9.44 -1.90 -9.61
C HIS A 80 8.80 -0.58 -9.20
N HIS A 81 7.47 -0.52 -9.27
CA HIS A 81 6.70 0.68 -8.93
C HIS A 81 6.77 0.99 -7.42
N THR A 82 6.74 -0.04 -6.56
CA THR A 82 6.87 0.15 -5.11
C THR A 82 8.22 0.77 -4.74
N ARG A 83 9.32 0.35 -5.38
CA ARG A 83 10.65 0.97 -5.19
C ARG A 83 10.65 2.45 -5.57
N ALA A 84 9.96 2.83 -6.65
CA ALA A 84 9.84 4.23 -7.07
C ALA A 84 9.05 5.05 -6.04
N VAL A 85 7.88 4.56 -5.63
CA VAL A 85 7.02 5.18 -4.62
C VAL A 85 7.73 5.29 -3.27
N ARG A 86 8.47 4.24 -2.85
CA ARG A 86 9.25 4.24 -1.60
C ARG A 86 10.23 5.41 -1.51
N ARG A 87 10.92 5.72 -2.60
CA ARG A 87 11.86 6.85 -2.64
C ARG A 87 11.17 8.21 -2.46
N GLY A 88 9.91 8.33 -2.86
CA GLY A 88 9.09 9.54 -2.69
C GLY A 88 8.39 9.64 -1.33
N THR A 89 8.30 8.54 -0.58
CA THR A 89 7.51 8.44 0.66
C THR A 89 8.41 8.51 1.89
N LYS A 90 8.17 9.50 2.75
CA LYS A 90 8.90 9.67 4.02
C LYS A 90 7.99 9.42 5.22
N ARG A 91 6.75 9.93 5.15
CA ARG A 91 5.80 9.96 6.25
C ARG A 91 4.70 8.89 6.12
N ALA A 92 4.05 8.78 4.96
CA ALA A 92 2.92 7.89 4.75
C ALA A 92 3.31 6.41 4.91
N LEU A 93 2.38 5.58 5.42
CA LEU A 93 2.54 4.13 5.44
C LEU A 93 2.45 3.59 4.01
N LEU A 94 3.49 2.93 3.54
CA LEU A 94 3.53 2.36 2.19
C LEU A 94 2.99 0.93 2.18
N VAL A 95 1.94 0.73 1.39
CA VAL A 95 1.30 -0.57 1.18
C VAL A 95 1.53 -1.01 -0.27
N ALA A 96 1.85 -2.27 -0.50
CA ALA A 96 1.95 -2.86 -1.83
C ALA A 96 0.94 -3.99 -1.99
N ASP A 97 0.28 -4.04 -3.16
CA ASP A 97 -0.60 -5.15 -3.51
C ASP A 97 0.20 -6.41 -3.85
N MET A 98 -0.36 -7.54 -3.50
CA MET A 98 0.01 -8.83 -4.07
C MET A 98 -0.88 -9.06 -5.30
N PRO A 99 -0.32 -9.03 -6.54
CA PRO A 99 -1.11 -9.16 -7.75
C PRO A 99 -1.68 -10.57 -7.90
N PHE A 100 -2.65 -10.72 -8.79
CA PHE A 100 -3.25 -12.02 -9.09
C PHE A 100 -2.17 -13.08 -9.41
N GLY A 101 -2.32 -14.27 -8.84
CA GLY A 101 -1.35 -15.37 -8.98
C GLY A 101 -0.28 -15.39 -7.89
N SER A 102 0.15 -14.25 -7.36
CA SER A 102 1.27 -14.20 -6.39
C SER A 102 0.96 -14.74 -4.99
N PHE A 103 -0.32 -15.00 -4.69
CA PHE A 103 -0.78 -15.53 -3.38
C PHE A 103 -1.82 -16.65 -3.50
N HIS A 104 -1.84 -17.34 -4.66
CA HIS A 104 -2.84 -18.37 -4.93
C HIS A 104 -2.30 -19.80 -4.92
N VAL A 105 -1.01 -19.98 -5.19
CA VAL A 105 -0.41 -21.31 -5.44
C VAL A 105 -0.16 -22.08 -4.14
N SER A 106 0.56 -21.46 -3.20
CA SER A 106 0.82 -22.04 -1.90
C SER A 106 1.08 -20.96 -0.84
N ILE A 107 0.94 -21.30 0.44
CA ILE A 107 1.24 -20.39 1.55
C ILE A 107 2.72 -20.00 1.51
N ASN A 108 3.62 -20.97 1.32
CA ASN A 108 5.06 -20.70 1.30
C ASN A 108 5.44 -19.70 0.19
N GLU A 109 4.92 -19.88 -1.02
CA GLU A 109 5.17 -18.96 -2.12
C GLU A 109 4.58 -17.58 -1.85
N SER A 110 3.37 -17.52 -1.31
CA SER A 110 2.71 -16.28 -0.91
C SER A 110 3.53 -15.49 0.10
N VAL A 111 4.04 -16.16 1.14
CA VAL A 111 4.90 -15.54 2.15
C VAL A 111 6.22 -15.06 1.53
N GLN A 112 6.85 -15.84 0.65
CA GLN A 112 8.06 -15.43 -0.05
C GLN A 112 7.82 -14.18 -0.90
N ASN A 113 6.70 -14.12 -1.62
CA ASN A 113 6.32 -12.95 -2.43
C ASN A 113 6.06 -11.71 -1.56
N ALA A 114 5.39 -11.87 -0.42
CA ALA A 114 5.21 -10.78 0.55
C ALA A 114 6.55 -10.29 1.12
N ILE A 115 7.47 -11.21 1.45
CA ILE A 115 8.83 -10.87 1.92
C ILE A 115 9.58 -10.06 0.85
N ARG A 116 9.46 -10.40 -0.43
CA ARG A 116 10.07 -9.63 -1.51
C ARG A 116 9.55 -8.19 -1.55
N LEU A 117 8.24 -7.98 -1.43
CA LEU A 117 7.65 -6.63 -1.39
C LEU A 117 8.19 -5.79 -0.23
N VAL A 118 8.35 -6.41 0.95
CA VAL A 118 8.90 -5.72 2.13
C VAL A 118 10.41 -5.49 2.01
N LYS A 119 11.20 -6.52 1.71
CA LYS A 119 12.66 -6.44 1.74
C LYS A 119 13.27 -5.77 0.51
N GLU A 120 12.75 -6.05 -0.68
CA GLU A 120 13.33 -5.54 -1.92
C GLU A 120 12.75 -4.20 -2.35
N ALA A 121 11.46 -3.94 -2.02
CA ALA A 121 10.78 -2.71 -2.44
C ALA A 121 10.50 -1.73 -1.30
N GLY A 122 10.63 -2.15 -0.04
CA GLY A 122 10.44 -1.31 1.13
C GLY A 122 8.98 -1.01 1.45
N ALA A 123 8.06 -1.90 1.05
CA ALA A 123 6.68 -1.87 1.54
C ALA A 123 6.66 -2.13 3.06
N GLU A 124 5.74 -1.49 3.75
CA GLU A 124 5.59 -1.59 5.22
C GLU A 124 4.35 -2.41 5.60
N ALA A 125 3.49 -2.67 4.62
CA ALA A 125 2.39 -3.60 4.69
C ALA A 125 2.11 -4.15 3.29
N VAL A 126 1.46 -5.31 3.20
CA VAL A 126 0.99 -5.89 1.95
C VAL A 126 -0.53 -6.00 1.97
N LYS A 127 -1.18 -5.79 0.82
CA LYS A 127 -2.60 -6.02 0.64
C LYS A 127 -2.81 -7.34 -0.08
N ILE A 128 -3.75 -8.14 0.42
CA ILE A 128 -4.17 -9.43 -0.16
C ILE A 128 -5.69 -9.39 -0.33
N GLU A 129 -6.17 -9.84 -1.47
CA GLU A 129 -7.60 -9.95 -1.73
C GLU A 129 -8.13 -11.35 -1.40
N GLY A 130 -9.43 -11.44 -1.03
CA GLY A 130 -10.13 -12.72 -0.87
C GLY A 130 -10.69 -12.99 0.54
N GLY A 131 -10.47 -12.16 1.53
CA GLY A 131 -11.09 -12.24 2.86
C GLY A 131 -10.95 -13.63 3.51
N GLU A 132 -12.07 -14.23 3.96
CA GLU A 132 -12.10 -15.52 4.67
C GLU A 132 -11.36 -16.67 3.96
N ARG A 133 -11.33 -16.67 2.64
CA ARG A 133 -10.64 -17.72 1.86
C ARG A 133 -9.12 -17.66 2.00
N ARG A 134 -8.57 -16.65 2.66
CA ARG A 134 -7.15 -16.40 2.85
C ARG A 134 -6.72 -16.35 4.32
N LEU A 135 -7.58 -16.77 5.24
CA LEU A 135 -7.29 -16.74 6.68
C LEU A 135 -6.00 -17.49 7.04
N GLU A 136 -5.77 -18.67 6.43
CA GLU A 136 -4.54 -19.44 6.67
C GLU A 136 -3.25 -18.73 6.22
N LEU A 137 -3.37 -17.83 5.25
CA LEU A 137 -2.23 -17.02 4.79
C LEU A 137 -1.99 -15.80 5.68
N ILE A 138 -3.04 -15.29 6.33
CA ILE A 138 -3.01 -14.06 7.13
C ILE A 138 -2.64 -14.34 8.59
N SER A 139 -2.92 -15.54 9.07
CA SER A 139 -2.65 -15.98 10.45
C SER A 139 -1.22 -16.50 10.64
#